data_78cfd8e2586669271de5ddece956db60
#
_entry.id   78cfd8e2586669271de5ddece956db60
#
_cell.length_a   1.000
_cell.length_b   1.000
_cell.length_c   1.000
_cell.angle_alpha   90.00
_cell.angle_beta   90.00
_cell.angle_gamma   90.00
#
_symmetry.space_group_name_H-M   'P 1'
#
loop_
_entity.id
_entity.type
_entity.pdbx_description
1 polymer ?
#
loop_
_entity_poly.entity_id
_entity_poly.type
_entity_poly.pdbx_seq_one_letter_code
_entity_poly.pdbx_strand_id
1 'polypeptide(L)'
;AMDLETIWKGLKAQDPLVEFRTEPKMQLVISCERPLDMWNIAGRVYQNVLKQPDLKDKLKMGTYEEGMVMLGNQIAVLKGAPNPNAGKLLVEFLLSKEGADIYVEGEALFSFRENYQPPAAAAPYLFDLNKVNLVGMEDWVGAQGDFKKVRGKWQDYFQ
;
A
#
# COMPACT_ATOMS: atom_id res chain seq x y z
N ALA A 1 -24.70 3.62 2.49
CA ALA A 1 -23.53 2.86 2.02
C ALA A 1 -24.02 1.73 1.14
N MET A 2 -23.32 1.48 0.04
CA MET A 2 -23.61 0.37 -0.87
C MET A 2 -23.23 -0.95 -0.18
N ASP A 3 -24.06 -2.00 -0.28
CA ASP A 3 -23.72 -3.28 0.31
C ASP A 3 -22.62 -4.00 -0.51
N LEU A 4 -21.85 -4.85 0.16
CA LEU A 4 -20.71 -5.56 -0.45
C LEU A 4 -21.12 -6.43 -1.64
N GLU A 5 -22.31 -7.02 -1.60
CA GLU A 5 -22.78 -7.92 -2.66
C GLU A 5 -23.05 -7.14 -3.95
N THR A 6 -23.63 -5.96 -3.85
CA THR A 6 -23.82 -5.04 -4.97
C THR A 6 -22.50 -4.62 -5.58
N ILE A 7 -21.50 -4.28 -4.74
CA ILE A 7 -20.14 -3.94 -5.20
C ILE A 7 -19.52 -5.13 -5.95
N TRP A 8 -19.55 -6.32 -5.40
CA TRP A 8 -18.94 -7.50 -6.04
C TRP A 8 -19.62 -7.91 -7.34
N LYS A 9 -20.95 -7.83 -7.43
CA LYS A 9 -21.67 -8.05 -8.68
C LYS A 9 -21.26 -7.03 -9.75
N GLY A 10 -21.15 -5.76 -9.36
CA GLY A 10 -20.68 -4.70 -10.25
C GLY A 10 -19.25 -4.92 -10.73
N LEU A 11 -18.33 -5.31 -9.83
CA LEU A 11 -16.96 -5.65 -10.19
C LEU A 11 -16.88 -6.87 -11.11
N LYS A 12 -17.61 -7.94 -10.80
CA LYS A 12 -17.63 -9.14 -11.63
C LYS A 12 -18.13 -8.85 -13.05
N ALA A 13 -19.10 -7.96 -13.19
CA ALA A 13 -19.63 -7.55 -14.50
C ALA A 13 -18.59 -6.80 -15.37
N GLN A 14 -17.49 -6.29 -14.76
CA GLN A 14 -16.38 -5.63 -15.46
C GLN A 14 -15.31 -6.62 -15.95
N ASP A 15 -15.50 -7.92 -15.76
CA ASP A 15 -14.51 -8.97 -16.11
C ASP A 15 -13.11 -8.69 -15.53
N PRO A 16 -12.97 -8.56 -14.19
CA PRO A 16 -11.72 -8.21 -13.58
C PRO A 16 -10.73 -9.36 -13.64
N LEU A 17 -9.48 -9.06 -13.94
CA LEU A 17 -8.38 -9.99 -13.75
C LEU A 17 -7.97 -10.01 -12.26
N VAL A 18 -8.05 -11.17 -11.63
CA VAL A 18 -7.61 -11.36 -10.25
C VAL A 18 -6.14 -11.79 -10.22
N GLU A 19 -5.26 -10.89 -9.83
CA GLU A 19 -3.83 -11.14 -9.65
C GLU A 19 -3.38 -10.63 -8.28
N PHE A 20 -2.73 -11.48 -7.49
CA PHE A 20 -2.31 -11.15 -6.12
C PHE A 20 -0.92 -10.54 -6.04
N ARG A 21 -0.08 -10.80 -7.05
CA ARG A 21 1.30 -10.31 -7.07
C ARG A 21 1.34 -8.87 -7.55
N THR A 22 2.05 -8.03 -6.83
CA THR A 22 2.12 -6.59 -7.04
C THR A 22 2.73 -6.22 -8.39
N GLU A 23 3.88 -6.80 -8.72
CA GLU A 23 4.63 -6.45 -9.92
C GLU A 23 3.92 -6.86 -11.23
N PRO A 24 3.37 -8.08 -11.38
CA PRO A 24 2.59 -8.43 -12.57
C PRO A 24 1.41 -7.50 -12.81
N LYS A 25 0.71 -7.05 -11.77
CA LYS A 25 -0.37 -6.06 -11.91
C LYS A 25 0.14 -4.72 -12.47
N MET A 26 1.29 -4.24 -11.97
CA MET A 26 1.89 -3.02 -12.50
C MET A 26 2.26 -3.15 -13.97
N GLN A 27 2.79 -4.30 -14.41
CA GLN A 27 3.14 -4.52 -15.81
C GLN A 27 1.89 -4.48 -16.71
N LEU A 28 0.75 -4.99 -16.28
CA LEU A 28 -0.52 -4.90 -17.00
C LEU A 28 -0.99 -3.44 -17.16
N VAL A 29 -0.78 -2.61 -16.13
CA VAL A 29 -1.09 -1.17 -16.21
C VAL A 29 -0.11 -0.45 -17.16
N ILE A 30 1.19 -0.73 -17.06
CA ILE A 30 2.24 -0.12 -17.87
C ILE A 30 2.06 -0.46 -19.36
N SER A 31 1.69 -1.70 -19.68
CA SER A 31 1.40 -2.14 -21.04
C SER A 31 0.06 -1.66 -21.61
N CYS A 32 -0.76 -1.02 -20.78
CA CYS A 32 -2.15 -0.64 -21.09
C CYS A 32 -3.07 -1.83 -21.40
N GLU A 33 -2.68 -3.04 -21.08
CA GLU A 33 -3.53 -4.23 -21.20
C GLU A 33 -4.70 -4.17 -20.19
N ARG A 34 -4.39 -3.72 -18.98
CA ARG A 34 -5.38 -3.42 -17.93
C ARG A 34 -5.07 -2.03 -17.34
N PRO A 35 -5.76 -0.99 -17.75
CA PRO A 35 -5.37 0.39 -17.43
C PRO A 35 -5.62 0.80 -15.99
N LEU A 36 -6.33 -0.01 -15.21
CA LEU A 36 -6.67 0.26 -13.81
C LEU A 36 -6.29 -0.92 -12.92
N ASP A 37 -5.48 -0.66 -11.90
CA ASP A 37 -5.24 -1.56 -10.77
C ASP A 37 -5.94 -0.99 -9.53
N MET A 38 -6.97 -1.66 -9.07
CA MET A 38 -7.78 -1.19 -7.93
C MET A 38 -7.08 -1.34 -6.58
N TRP A 39 -6.05 -2.16 -6.50
CA TRP A 39 -5.39 -2.45 -5.23
C TRP A 39 -3.91 -2.73 -5.43
N ASN A 40 -3.08 -1.76 -5.05
CA ASN A 40 -1.63 -1.92 -5.07
C ASN A 40 -0.99 -1.21 -3.87
N ILE A 41 0.29 -1.49 -3.64
CA ILE A 41 1.08 -0.76 -2.66
C ILE A 41 1.36 0.64 -3.23
N ALA A 42 1.06 1.68 -2.46
CA ALA A 42 1.15 3.07 -2.91
C ALA A 42 2.51 3.44 -3.55
N GLY A 43 3.62 2.91 -3.03
CA GLY A 43 4.95 3.19 -3.56
C GLY A 43 5.30 2.54 -4.90
N ARG A 44 4.46 1.65 -5.44
CA ARG A 44 4.82 0.95 -6.69
C ARG A 44 4.88 1.85 -7.91
N VAL A 45 4.06 2.88 -7.97
CA VAL A 45 4.14 3.89 -9.04
C VAL A 45 5.54 4.54 -9.03
N TYR A 46 5.96 5.03 -7.86
CA TYR A 46 7.27 5.65 -7.68
C TYR A 46 8.42 4.73 -8.06
N GLN A 47 8.43 3.49 -7.57
CA GLN A 47 9.48 2.51 -7.86
C GLN A 47 9.59 2.18 -9.36
N ASN A 48 8.47 2.11 -10.07
CA ASN A 48 8.49 1.89 -11.51
C ASN A 48 8.98 3.12 -12.26
N VAL A 49 8.62 4.32 -11.83
CA VAL A 49 9.15 5.57 -12.42
C VAL A 49 10.65 5.74 -12.16
N LEU A 50 11.17 5.33 -11.00
CA LEU A 50 12.61 5.31 -10.76
C LEU A 50 13.36 4.41 -11.75
N LYS A 51 12.79 3.25 -12.08
CA LYS A 51 13.38 2.31 -13.06
C LYS A 51 13.21 2.78 -14.51
N GLN A 52 12.11 3.44 -14.80
CA GLN A 52 11.72 3.89 -16.15
C GLN A 52 11.13 5.31 -16.05
N PRO A 53 11.96 6.36 -16.13
CA PRO A 53 11.54 7.76 -15.92
C PRO A 53 10.46 8.29 -16.88
N ASP A 54 10.33 7.70 -18.06
CA ASP A 54 9.28 8.03 -19.04
C ASP A 54 7.86 7.62 -18.61
N LEU A 55 7.75 6.80 -17.56
CA LEU A 55 6.46 6.42 -16.98
C LEU A 55 5.83 7.51 -16.09
N LYS A 56 6.56 8.55 -15.72
CA LYS A 56 6.08 9.61 -14.79
C LYS A 56 4.80 10.29 -15.24
N ASP A 57 4.61 10.44 -16.55
CA ASP A 57 3.43 11.08 -17.13
C ASP A 57 2.32 10.09 -17.49
N LYS A 58 2.63 8.79 -17.49
CA LYS A 58 1.70 7.70 -17.85
C LYS A 58 1.04 7.08 -16.63
N LEU A 59 1.79 6.91 -15.53
CA LEU A 59 1.29 6.31 -14.30
C LEU A 59 0.75 7.37 -13.35
N LYS A 60 -0.43 7.13 -12.83
CA LYS A 60 -1.05 7.98 -11.80
C LYS A 60 -1.50 7.11 -10.63
N MET A 61 -1.43 7.66 -9.44
CA MET A 61 -1.97 7.06 -8.23
C MET A 61 -3.24 7.82 -7.83
N GLY A 62 -4.29 7.08 -7.53
CA GLY A 62 -5.55 7.62 -7.03
C GLY A 62 -5.80 7.21 -5.59
N THR A 63 -6.72 7.89 -4.95
CA THR A 63 -7.25 7.58 -3.62
C THR A 63 -8.75 7.34 -3.71
N TYR A 64 -9.29 6.56 -2.79
CA TYR A 64 -10.72 6.36 -2.66
C TYR A 64 -11.32 7.41 -1.72
N GLU A 65 -12.47 7.96 -2.09
CA GLU A 65 -13.20 8.92 -1.24
C GLU A 65 -13.70 8.26 0.05
N GLU A 66 -14.09 6.99 -0.02
CA GLU A 66 -14.58 6.21 1.11
C GLU A 66 -13.49 5.94 2.15
N GLY A 67 -12.25 5.79 1.71
CA GLY A 67 -11.09 5.59 2.58
C GLY A 67 -9.98 4.76 1.95
N MET A 68 -8.80 4.93 2.49
CA MET A 68 -7.59 4.18 2.13
C MET A 68 -7.20 3.26 3.27
N VAL A 69 -7.05 1.97 2.97
CA VAL A 69 -6.55 1.02 3.97
C VAL A 69 -5.07 1.27 4.22
N MET A 70 -4.74 1.48 5.48
CA MET A 70 -3.37 1.72 5.92
C MET A 70 -2.87 0.53 6.74
N LEU A 71 -1.77 -0.07 6.28
CA LEU A 71 -1.07 -1.13 6.98
C LEU A 71 0.32 -0.63 7.38
N GLY A 72 0.58 -0.56 8.68
CA GLY A 72 1.88 -0.17 9.19
C GLY A 72 2.89 -1.32 9.08
N ASN A 73 4.06 -1.05 8.51
CA ASN A 73 5.20 -1.96 8.61
C ASN A 73 5.75 -1.90 10.04
N GLN A 74 5.87 -3.04 10.68
CA GLN A 74 6.33 -3.14 12.06
C GLN A 74 7.79 -3.59 12.12
N ILE A 75 8.54 -2.96 13.02
CA ILE A 75 9.93 -3.32 13.31
C ILE A 75 10.00 -3.80 14.76
N ALA A 76 10.62 -4.95 14.99
CA ALA A 76 10.79 -5.48 16.34
C ALA A 76 12.12 -6.22 16.50
N VAL A 77 12.67 -6.17 17.70
CA VAL A 77 13.80 -7.03 18.11
C VAL A 77 13.22 -8.29 18.72
N LEU A 78 13.53 -9.45 18.16
CA LEU A 78 13.01 -10.72 18.63
C LEU A 78 13.56 -11.07 20.03
N LYS A 79 12.72 -11.68 20.86
CA LYS A 79 13.14 -12.24 22.12
C LYS A 79 14.16 -13.37 21.85
N GLY A 80 15.33 -13.29 22.49
CA GLY A 80 16.42 -14.27 22.27
C GLY A 80 17.26 -14.01 21.01
N ALA A 81 17.14 -12.84 20.39
CA ALA A 81 18.05 -12.45 19.30
C ALA A 81 19.52 -12.59 19.76
N PRO A 82 20.45 -13.09 18.90
CA PRO A 82 21.83 -13.28 19.27
C PRO A 82 22.57 -11.96 19.56
N ASN A 83 22.14 -10.86 18.92
CA ASN A 83 22.74 -9.54 19.07
C ASN A 83 21.64 -8.47 19.36
N PRO A 84 20.99 -8.50 20.54
CA PRO A 84 19.82 -7.65 20.78
C PRO A 84 20.15 -6.15 20.79
N ASN A 85 21.37 -5.76 21.21
CA ASN A 85 21.77 -4.36 21.22
C ASN A 85 22.02 -3.81 19.81
N ALA A 86 22.60 -4.61 18.91
CA ALA A 86 22.70 -4.25 17.50
C ALA A 86 21.31 -4.16 16.85
N GLY A 87 20.39 -5.05 17.19
CA GLY A 87 19.00 -4.98 16.75
C GLY A 87 18.30 -3.70 17.19
N LYS A 88 18.48 -3.27 18.45
CA LYS A 88 17.93 -2.01 18.95
C LYS A 88 18.52 -0.81 18.22
N LEU A 89 19.85 -0.78 18.01
CA LEU A 89 20.51 0.29 17.27
C LEU A 89 19.97 0.39 15.82
N LEU A 90 19.74 -0.75 15.17
CA LEU A 90 19.13 -0.78 13.84
C LEU A 90 17.70 -0.21 13.86
N VAL A 91 16.89 -0.57 14.85
CA VAL A 91 15.54 0.00 15.01
C VAL A 91 15.59 1.52 15.18
N GLU A 92 16.48 2.02 16.04
CA GLU A 92 16.67 3.46 16.24
C GLU A 92 17.10 4.17 14.95
N PHE A 93 18.03 3.57 14.21
CA PHE A 93 18.45 4.10 12.91
C PHE A 93 17.29 4.15 11.91
N LEU A 94 16.53 3.07 11.75
CA LEU A 94 15.38 3.02 10.83
C LEU A 94 14.28 4.01 11.20
N LEU A 95 14.13 4.32 12.49
CA LEU A 95 13.20 5.34 12.99
C LEU A 95 13.78 6.76 12.96
N SER A 96 15.06 6.94 12.66
CA SER A 96 15.67 8.27 12.49
C SER A 96 15.17 8.95 11.21
N LYS A 97 15.45 10.25 11.04
CA LYS A 97 15.13 10.94 9.78
C LYS A 97 15.88 10.32 8.58
N GLU A 98 17.15 10.01 8.77
CA GLU A 98 18.00 9.41 7.72
C GLU A 98 17.46 8.03 7.30
N GLY A 99 17.11 7.17 8.27
CA GLY A 99 16.52 5.88 7.99
C GLY A 99 15.13 6.01 7.32
N ALA A 100 14.32 6.98 7.75
CA ALA A 100 13.03 7.25 7.12
C ALA A 100 13.20 7.74 5.67
N ASP A 101 14.16 8.60 5.39
CA ASP A 101 14.46 9.08 4.04
C ASP A 101 14.84 7.92 3.11
N ILE A 102 15.74 7.01 3.57
CA ILE A 102 16.14 5.81 2.82
C ILE A 102 14.92 4.92 2.50
N TYR A 103 14.04 4.71 3.48
CA TYR A 103 12.82 3.91 3.30
C TYR A 103 11.86 4.54 2.30
N VAL A 104 11.65 5.85 2.41
CA VAL A 104 10.76 6.58 1.51
C VAL A 104 11.32 6.61 0.09
N GLU A 105 12.62 6.80 -0.09
CA GLU A 105 13.27 6.77 -1.40
C GLU A 105 13.31 5.37 -2.01
N GLY A 106 13.53 4.34 -1.20
CA GLY A 106 13.64 2.96 -1.69
C GLY A 106 12.30 2.29 -1.97
N GLU A 107 11.36 2.43 -1.03
CA GLU A 107 10.10 1.70 -1.03
C GLU A 107 8.88 2.60 -1.26
N ALA A 108 9.06 3.92 -1.31
CA ALA A 108 8.00 4.94 -1.38
C ALA A 108 6.89 4.70 -0.33
N LEU A 109 7.31 4.39 0.88
CA LEU A 109 6.44 4.22 2.03
C LEU A 109 6.24 5.56 2.75
N PHE A 110 5.10 5.69 3.41
CA PHE A 110 4.86 6.86 4.25
C PHE A 110 5.60 6.70 5.58
N SER A 111 6.23 7.79 6.06
CA SER A 111 6.81 7.83 7.40
C SER A 111 5.80 8.40 8.40
N PHE A 112 5.69 7.76 9.56
CA PHE A 112 4.88 8.24 10.68
C PHE A 112 5.64 9.15 11.64
N ARG A 113 6.83 9.61 11.25
CA ARG A 113 7.53 10.61 12.04
C ARG A 113 6.76 11.92 12.04
N GLU A 114 6.63 12.51 13.24
CA GLU A 114 6.01 13.83 13.39
C GLU A 114 6.75 14.86 12.55
N ASN A 115 6.00 15.69 11.83
CA ASN A 115 6.51 16.76 10.95
C ASN A 115 7.51 16.25 9.88
N TYR A 116 7.43 14.99 9.48
CA TYR A 116 8.30 14.45 8.46
C TYR A 116 8.06 15.10 7.09
N GLN A 117 9.15 15.52 6.47
CA GLN A 117 9.15 16.01 5.09
C GLN A 117 9.84 14.97 4.20
N PRO A 118 9.13 14.40 3.23
CA PRO A 118 9.71 13.39 2.35
C PRO A 118 10.78 14.00 1.43
N PRO A 119 11.73 13.19 0.94
CA PRO A 119 12.65 13.60 -0.11
C PRO A 119 11.91 14.15 -1.33
N ALA A 120 12.46 15.20 -1.94
CA ALA A 120 11.82 15.90 -3.06
C ALA A 120 11.47 14.99 -4.24
N ALA A 121 12.28 13.96 -4.49
CA ALA A 121 12.05 12.98 -5.55
C ALA A 121 10.82 12.10 -5.29
N ALA A 122 10.53 11.76 -4.03
CA ALA A 122 9.40 10.91 -3.65
C ALA A 122 8.10 11.71 -3.45
N ALA A 123 8.21 12.98 -3.04
CA ALA A 123 7.06 13.81 -2.66
C ALA A 123 5.91 13.84 -3.69
N PRO A 124 6.14 13.90 -5.01
CA PRO A 124 5.06 13.90 -6.02
C PRO A 124 4.24 12.59 -6.07
N TYR A 125 4.76 11.51 -5.50
CA TYR A 125 4.15 10.18 -5.51
C TYR A 125 3.51 9.80 -4.17
N LEU A 126 3.56 10.71 -3.21
CA LEU A 126 2.93 10.55 -1.90
C LEU A 126 1.71 11.46 -1.83
N PHE A 127 0.58 10.91 -1.42
CA PHE A 127 -0.60 11.71 -1.15
C PHE A 127 -0.59 12.27 0.28
N ASP A 128 -1.31 13.37 0.47
CA ASP A 128 -1.43 13.99 1.78
C ASP A 128 -2.35 13.14 2.68
N LEU A 129 -1.76 12.51 3.69
CA LEU A 129 -2.49 11.66 4.64
C LEU A 129 -3.58 12.41 5.42
N ASN A 130 -3.50 13.75 5.52
CA ASN A 130 -4.52 14.56 6.17
C ASN A 130 -5.76 14.80 5.30
N LYS A 131 -5.67 14.50 4.00
CA LYS A 131 -6.76 14.69 3.03
C LYS A 131 -7.49 13.41 2.67
N VAL A 132 -7.05 12.27 3.20
CA VAL A 132 -7.68 10.97 2.95
C VAL A 132 -8.24 10.40 4.23
N ASN A 133 -9.37 9.71 4.13
CA ASN A 133 -9.89 8.93 5.25
C ASN A 133 -9.06 7.66 5.39
N LEU A 134 -8.31 7.52 6.49
CA LEU A 134 -7.45 6.35 6.73
C LEU A 134 -8.19 5.30 7.55
N VAL A 135 -8.32 4.10 7.01
CA VAL A 135 -8.81 2.91 7.71
C VAL A 135 -7.60 2.17 8.26
N GLY A 136 -7.42 2.21 9.56
CA GLY A 136 -6.23 1.72 10.24
C GLY A 136 -6.36 0.31 10.82
N MET A 137 -5.34 -0.08 11.59
CA MET A 137 -5.25 -1.40 12.22
C MET A 137 -6.35 -1.66 13.27
N GLU A 138 -6.82 -0.62 13.95
CA GLU A 138 -7.88 -0.77 14.97
C GLU A 138 -9.19 -1.19 14.32
N ASP A 139 -9.53 -0.58 13.19
CA ASP A 139 -10.70 -0.96 12.41
C ASP A 139 -10.58 -2.38 11.87
N TRP A 140 -9.37 -2.77 11.43
CA TRP A 140 -9.07 -4.12 10.99
C TRP A 140 -9.24 -5.15 12.11
N VAL A 141 -8.74 -4.89 13.32
CA VAL A 141 -8.89 -5.78 14.48
C VAL A 141 -10.36 -5.97 14.81
N GLY A 142 -11.16 -4.91 14.78
CA GLY A 142 -12.62 -4.98 14.95
C GLY A 142 -13.31 -5.83 13.89
N ALA A 143 -12.83 -5.79 12.65
CA ALA A 143 -13.39 -6.52 11.51
C ALA A 143 -12.95 -8.00 11.39
N GLN A 144 -11.98 -8.48 12.17
CA GLN A 144 -11.44 -9.85 12.05
C GLN A 144 -12.50 -10.94 12.19
N GLY A 145 -13.54 -10.72 13.00
CA GLY A 145 -14.63 -11.67 13.15
C GLY A 145 -15.37 -11.98 11.85
N ASP A 146 -15.46 -11.02 10.96
CA ASP A 146 -16.17 -11.16 9.67
C ASP A 146 -15.27 -11.61 8.51
N PHE A 147 -13.95 -11.66 8.72
CA PHE A 147 -12.98 -11.94 7.65
C PHE A 147 -13.24 -13.24 6.91
N LYS A 148 -13.52 -14.33 7.63
CA LYS A 148 -13.82 -15.65 7.00
C LYS A 148 -15.07 -15.59 6.14
N LYS A 149 -16.11 -14.91 6.63
CA LYS A 149 -17.38 -14.75 5.92
C LYS A 149 -17.21 -13.91 4.66
N VAL A 150 -16.54 -12.77 4.79
CA VAL A 150 -16.26 -11.86 3.66
C VAL A 150 -15.41 -12.56 2.60
N ARG A 151 -14.35 -13.26 3.03
CA ARG A 151 -13.46 -14.01 2.14
C ARG A 151 -14.20 -15.15 1.41
N GLY A 152 -15.01 -15.91 2.11
CA GLY A 152 -15.81 -16.99 1.50
C GLY A 152 -16.73 -16.46 0.39
N LYS A 153 -17.49 -15.42 0.69
CA LYS A 153 -18.34 -14.77 -0.32
C LYS A 153 -17.55 -14.20 -1.50
N TRP A 154 -16.38 -13.59 -1.24
CA TRP A 154 -15.52 -13.09 -2.31
C TRP A 154 -15.04 -14.22 -3.24
N GLN A 155 -14.69 -15.39 -2.68
CA GLN A 155 -14.31 -16.57 -3.47
C GLN A 155 -15.44 -17.07 -4.37
N ASP A 156 -16.69 -17.03 -3.91
CA ASP A 156 -17.86 -17.40 -4.72
C ASP A 156 -18.03 -16.53 -5.98
N TYR A 157 -17.52 -15.29 -5.95
CA TYR A 157 -17.61 -14.37 -7.09
C TYR A 157 -16.40 -14.44 -8.02
N PHE A 158 -15.17 -14.68 -7.52
CA PHE A 158 -13.94 -14.43 -8.24
C PHE A 158 -13.00 -15.65 -8.35
N GLN A 159 -13.31 -16.77 -7.73
CA GLN A 159 -12.59 -18.05 -7.84
C GLN A 159 -13.52 -19.16 -8.29
#